data_74864157f5b1e680bf12fa953360eb31
#
_entry.id   74864157f5b1e680bf12fa953360eb31
#
_cell.length_a   1.000
_cell.length_b   1.000
_cell.length_c   1.000
_cell.angle_alpha   90.00
_cell.angle_beta   90.00
_cell.angle_gamma   90.00
#
_symmetry.space_group_name_H-M   'P 1'
#
loop_
_entity.id
_entity.type
_entity.pdbx_description
1 polymer ?
#
loop_
_entity_poly.entity_id
_entity_poly.type
_entity_poly.pdbx_seq_one_letter_code
_entity_poly.pdbx_strand_id
1 'polypeptide(L)'
;MSKARQALRLRAEVEAQVPRTAMVMAAGLGKRMRPLTATKPKPLIEVAGQALLDHVLERARVAGVERVVVNVHYLADAVEAHLASRDQGLEIVISDERSLLMETGGGLVQAAELIDSDPFLAINSDNYWVDGPADTLKLLASHWDDERMDALLLLVPLARARNHKGMGDFHMDRTGRLRRREKSHVAPFVFTGIQMLSKRLLRDAPEGPFSTNILWNRAIEEGRCFGAVHQGLWFDVGTPGAIQMTEAALQDA
;
A
#
# COMPACT_ATOMS: atom_id res chain seq x y z
N MET A 1 21.18 -38.92 1.70
CA MET A 1 21.65 -37.55 1.47
C MET A 1 20.73 -36.93 0.40
N SER A 2 19.72 -36.19 0.82
CA SER A 2 18.75 -35.54 -0.05
C SER A 2 19.38 -34.28 -0.63
N LYS A 3 19.55 -34.20 -1.96
CA LYS A 3 19.92 -32.97 -2.66
C LYS A 3 18.66 -32.09 -2.67
N ALA A 4 18.62 -31.11 -1.77
CA ALA A 4 17.63 -30.05 -1.85
C ALA A 4 17.69 -29.43 -3.24
N ARG A 5 16.59 -29.51 -3.99
CA ARG A 5 16.41 -28.80 -5.25
C ARG A 5 16.40 -27.32 -4.94
N GLN A 6 17.50 -26.66 -5.19
CA GLN A 6 17.59 -25.21 -5.16
C GLN A 6 16.75 -24.70 -6.33
N ALA A 7 15.54 -24.24 -6.01
CA ALA A 7 14.69 -23.61 -7.01
C ALA A 7 15.43 -22.38 -7.55
N LEU A 8 15.71 -22.36 -8.85
CA LEU A 8 16.23 -21.19 -9.54
C LEU A 8 15.16 -20.10 -9.44
N ARG A 9 15.33 -19.16 -8.52
CA ARG A 9 14.54 -17.92 -8.48
C ARG A 9 15.13 -16.98 -9.55
N LEU A 10 14.59 -17.03 -10.74
CA LEU A 10 14.83 -16.01 -11.75
C LEU A 10 14.19 -14.71 -11.25
N ARG A 11 14.96 -13.82 -10.63
CA ARG A 11 14.55 -12.44 -10.38
C ARG A 11 14.81 -11.66 -11.66
N ALA A 12 13.77 -11.09 -12.26
CA ALA A 12 13.92 -10.08 -13.29
C ALA A 12 14.43 -8.80 -12.63
N GLU A 13 15.60 -8.32 -13.04
CA GLU A 13 16.08 -6.99 -12.64
C GLU A 13 15.22 -5.96 -13.38
N VAL A 14 14.44 -5.20 -12.62
CA VAL A 14 13.74 -4.02 -13.12
C VAL A 14 14.59 -2.82 -12.72
N GLU A 15 15.24 -2.21 -13.70
CA GLU A 15 15.96 -0.96 -13.52
C GLU A 15 14.95 0.20 -13.52
N ALA A 16 14.38 0.48 -12.36
CA ALA A 16 13.52 1.63 -12.14
C ALA A 16 13.87 2.28 -10.80
N GLN A 17 14.00 3.58 -10.82
CA GLN A 17 14.21 4.36 -9.60
C GLN A 17 12.86 4.58 -8.93
N VAL A 18 12.69 4.05 -7.73
CA VAL A 18 11.51 4.34 -6.89
C VAL A 18 11.59 5.78 -6.36
N PRO A 19 10.45 6.42 -6.05
CA PRO A 19 10.46 7.70 -5.35
C PRO A 19 11.25 7.63 -4.05
N ARG A 20 11.97 8.70 -3.74
CA ARG A 20 12.77 8.82 -2.52
C ARG A 20 11.91 8.70 -1.26
N THR A 21 10.67 9.23 -1.33
CA THR A 21 9.75 9.25 -0.18
C THR A 21 8.56 8.33 -0.42
N ALA A 22 8.20 7.59 0.62
CA ALA A 22 6.93 6.89 0.73
C ALA A 22 6.11 7.43 1.90
N MET A 23 4.77 7.46 1.75
CA MET A 23 3.83 7.62 2.85
C MET A 23 3.25 6.27 3.21
N VAL A 24 3.32 5.88 4.49
CA VAL A 24 2.71 4.66 5.02
C VAL A 24 1.50 5.03 5.87
N MET A 25 0.32 4.58 5.41
CA MET A 25 -0.98 4.89 6.01
C MET A 25 -1.22 4.00 7.22
N ALA A 26 -1.00 4.52 8.45
CA ALA A 26 -1.06 3.76 9.69
C ALA A 26 -2.09 4.28 10.73
N ALA A 27 -2.82 5.36 10.43
CA ALA A 27 -3.76 6.02 11.35
C ALA A 27 -5.09 5.25 11.57
N GLY A 28 -5.35 4.18 10.83
CA GLY A 28 -6.63 3.47 10.81
C GLY A 28 -7.02 2.82 12.15
N LEU A 29 -8.32 2.87 12.50
CA LEU A 29 -8.88 2.34 13.76
C LEU A 29 -8.86 0.81 13.88
N GLY A 30 -8.64 0.08 12.81
CA GLY A 30 -8.56 -1.38 12.81
C GLY A 30 -9.81 -2.12 13.29
N LYS A 31 -11.03 -1.55 13.18
CA LYS A 31 -12.26 -2.08 13.77
C LYS A 31 -12.58 -3.53 13.38
N ARG A 32 -12.28 -3.93 12.14
CA ARG A 32 -12.50 -5.31 11.65
C ARG A 32 -11.55 -6.35 12.26
N MET A 33 -10.45 -5.88 12.87
CA MET A 33 -9.44 -6.74 13.51
C MET A 33 -9.71 -6.98 15.00
N ARG A 34 -10.80 -6.44 15.57
CA ARG A 34 -11.15 -6.72 16.97
C ARG A 34 -11.39 -8.22 17.19
N PRO A 35 -10.97 -8.77 18.35
CA PRO A 35 -10.48 -8.09 19.54
C PRO A 35 -8.98 -7.71 19.53
N LEU A 36 -8.19 -8.16 18.54
CA LEU A 36 -6.73 -7.94 18.49
C LEU A 36 -6.36 -6.45 18.57
N THR A 37 -7.18 -5.60 17.93
CA THR A 37 -6.95 -4.14 17.92
C THR A 37 -7.60 -3.40 19.09
N ALA A 38 -8.02 -4.09 20.15
CA ALA A 38 -8.49 -3.41 21.34
C ALA A 38 -7.34 -2.71 22.12
N THR A 39 -6.16 -3.31 22.11
CA THR A 39 -4.98 -2.84 22.84
C THR A 39 -3.72 -2.68 21.99
N LYS A 40 -3.74 -3.15 20.73
CA LYS A 40 -2.60 -3.09 19.79
C LYS A 40 -3.06 -2.44 18.48
N PRO A 41 -2.41 -1.38 17.98
CA PRO A 41 -2.83 -0.77 16.71
C PRO A 41 -2.63 -1.76 15.55
N LYS A 42 -3.50 -1.69 14.53
CA LYS A 42 -3.47 -2.62 13.40
C LYS A 42 -2.10 -2.74 12.72
N PRO A 43 -1.35 -1.65 12.49
CA PRO A 43 -0.01 -1.71 11.90
C PRO A 43 0.98 -2.60 12.67
N LEU A 44 0.76 -2.79 13.97
CA LEU A 44 1.62 -3.62 14.82
C LEU A 44 1.12 -5.05 15.01
N ILE A 45 0.01 -5.44 14.37
CA ILE A 45 -0.41 -6.86 14.32
C ILE A 45 0.62 -7.65 13.52
N GLU A 46 0.97 -8.82 14.05
CA GLU A 46 2.00 -9.68 13.46
C GLU A 46 1.40 -10.65 12.43
N VAL A 47 2.16 -10.85 11.36
CA VAL A 47 1.96 -11.89 10.34
C VAL A 47 3.33 -12.49 10.05
N ALA A 48 3.44 -13.79 10.04
CA ALA A 48 4.70 -14.50 9.85
C ALA A 48 5.82 -14.02 10.81
N GLY A 49 5.45 -13.72 12.07
CA GLY A 49 6.40 -13.34 13.13
C GLY A 49 6.90 -11.90 13.09
N GLN A 50 6.33 -11.04 12.25
CA GLN A 50 6.75 -9.65 12.10
C GLN A 50 5.52 -8.73 11.97
N ALA A 51 5.59 -7.50 12.51
CA ALA A 51 4.51 -6.54 12.40
C ALA A 51 4.21 -6.18 10.92
N LEU A 52 2.93 -5.98 10.58
CA LEU A 52 2.53 -5.56 9.23
C LEU A 52 3.27 -4.30 8.78
N LEU A 53 3.43 -3.33 9.66
CA LEU A 53 4.19 -2.11 9.40
C LEU A 53 5.65 -2.41 9.03
N ASP A 54 6.31 -3.32 9.76
CA ASP A 54 7.71 -3.67 9.51
C ASP A 54 7.89 -4.36 8.15
N HIS A 55 6.92 -5.19 7.73
CA HIS A 55 6.92 -5.77 6.39
C HIS A 55 6.90 -4.69 5.30
N VAL A 56 6.08 -3.66 5.47
CA VAL A 56 5.99 -2.54 4.51
C VAL A 56 7.28 -1.72 4.50
N LEU A 57 7.81 -1.37 5.68
CA LEU A 57 9.04 -0.59 5.81
C LEU A 57 10.25 -1.32 5.19
N GLU A 58 10.40 -2.61 5.47
CA GLU A 58 11.51 -3.40 4.91
C GLU A 58 11.43 -3.46 3.38
N ARG A 59 10.24 -3.63 2.80
CA ARG A 59 10.09 -3.64 1.35
C ARG A 59 10.35 -2.27 0.73
N ALA A 60 9.92 -1.19 1.38
CA ALA A 60 10.22 0.17 0.94
C ALA A 60 11.76 0.41 0.95
N ARG A 61 12.44 0.03 2.03
CA ARG A 61 13.89 0.12 2.18
C ARG A 61 14.65 -0.68 1.10
N VAL A 62 14.25 -1.93 0.89
CA VAL A 62 14.90 -2.81 -0.11
C VAL A 62 14.69 -2.29 -1.53
N ALA A 63 13.53 -1.68 -1.82
CA ALA A 63 13.28 -1.07 -3.11
C ALA A 63 14.11 0.20 -3.37
N GLY A 64 14.61 0.85 -2.32
CA GLY A 64 15.45 2.05 -2.43
C GLY A 64 14.77 3.34 -1.95
N VAL A 65 13.64 3.24 -1.22
CA VAL A 65 13.06 4.38 -0.49
C VAL A 65 14.01 4.78 0.62
N GLU A 66 14.20 6.08 0.84
CA GLU A 66 15.09 6.63 1.87
C GLU A 66 14.32 7.24 3.04
N ARG A 67 13.16 7.84 2.76
CA ARG A 67 12.32 8.54 3.72
C ARG A 67 10.91 7.99 3.74
N VAL A 68 10.36 7.78 4.94
CA VAL A 68 8.98 7.32 5.11
C VAL A 68 8.22 8.24 6.05
N VAL A 69 7.13 8.81 5.56
CA VAL A 69 6.15 9.55 6.36
C VAL A 69 5.10 8.56 6.87
N VAL A 70 4.93 8.44 8.18
CA VAL A 70 3.94 7.54 8.80
C VAL A 70 2.88 8.38 9.49
N ASN A 71 1.61 8.30 9.06
CA ASN A 71 0.54 8.96 9.79
C ASN A 71 0.07 8.12 10.97
N VAL A 72 -0.22 8.77 12.09
CA VAL A 72 -0.62 8.11 13.34
C VAL A 72 -1.85 8.78 13.94
N HIS A 73 -2.78 7.96 14.45
CA HIS A 73 -3.99 8.42 15.16
C HIS A 73 -4.33 7.46 16.30
N TYR A 74 -4.85 6.27 15.96
CA TYR A 74 -5.27 5.28 16.96
C TYR A 74 -4.06 4.60 17.60
N LEU A 75 -3.97 4.70 18.94
CA LEU A 75 -2.81 4.20 19.72
C LEU A 75 -1.47 4.70 19.14
N ALA A 76 -1.43 5.98 18.77
CA ALA A 76 -0.31 6.62 18.11
C ALA A 76 1.02 6.42 18.86
N ASP A 77 1.00 6.56 20.21
CA ASP A 77 2.20 6.40 21.04
C ASP A 77 2.82 5.00 20.91
N ALA A 78 1.99 3.97 20.72
CA ALA A 78 2.49 2.61 20.50
C ALA A 78 3.17 2.45 19.14
N VAL A 79 2.65 3.10 18.08
CA VAL A 79 3.26 3.10 16.76
C VAL A 79 4.59 3.86 16.79
N GLU A 80 4.62 5.05 17.39
CA GLU A 80 5.85 5.86 17.51
C GLU A 80 6.92 5.15 18.35
N ALA A 81 6.55 4.58 19.50
CA ALA A 81 7.48 3.82 20.32
C ALA A 81 8.07 2.62 19.56
N HIS A 82 7.26 1.92 18.77
CA HIS A 82 7.71 0.82 17.94
C HIS A 82 8.71 1.29 16.88
N LEU A 83 8.41 2.38 16.16
CA LEU A 83 9.30 2.95 15.15
C LEU A 83 10.61 3.44 15.76
N ALA A 84 10.57 4.11 16.91
CA ALA A 84 11.74 4.63 17.62
C ALA A 84 12.64 3.53 18.23
N SER A 85 12.08 2.35 18.52
CA SER A 85 12.81 1.24 19.15
C SER A 85 13.71 0.47 18.19
N ARG A 86 13.65 0.76 16.89
CA ARG A 86 14.35 0.00 15.85
C ARG A 86 15.04 0.93 14.86
N ASP A 87 16.25 0.57 14.47
CA ASP A 87 16.86 1.17 13.27
C ASP A 87 16.24 0.52 12.03
N GLN A 88 15.45 1.29 11.32
CA GLN A 88 14.80 0.85 10.09
C GLN A 88 15.70 1.01 8.85
N GLY A 89 16.85 1.69 8.99
CA GLY A 89 17.65 2.12 7.84
C GLY A 89 16.89 3.08 6.92
N LEU A 90 15.90 3.81 7.48
CA LEU A 90 15.02 4.76 6.81
C LEU A 90 14.90 6.02 7.67
N GLU A 91 14.79 7.16 7.05
CA GLU A 91 14.37 8.39 7.72
C GLU A 91 12.87 8.32 7.99
N ILE A 92 12.46 8.17 9.25
CA ILE A 92 11.05 8.10 9.66
C ILE A 92 10.56 9.48 10.10
N VAL A 93 9.47 9.94 9.51
CA VAL A 93 8.80 11.20 9.84
C VAL A 93 7.35 10.91 10.23
N ILE A 94 6.89 11.46 11.34
CA ILE A 94 5.53 11.27 11.82
C ILE A 94 4.60 12.38 11.32
N SER A 95 3.46 11.99 10.74
CA SER A 95 2.33 12.87 10.46
C SER A 95 1.27 12.63 11.53
N ASP A 96 1.16 13.55 12.50
CA ASP A 96 0.28 13.39 13.67
C ASP A 96 -1.16 13.76 13.35
N GLU A 97 -2.05 12.77 13.40
CA GLU A 97 -3.50 12.92 13.24
C GLU A 97 -4.27 12.70 14.56
N ARG A 98 -3.60 12.72 15.74
CA ARG A 98 -4.26 12.44 17.04
C ARG A 98 -5.47 13.32 17.30
N SER A 99 -5.44 14.58 16.88
CA SER A 99 -6.53 15.54 17.08
C SER A 99 -7.76 15.23 16.20
N LEU A 100 -7.55 14.71 15.00
CA LEU A 100 -8.59 14.40 14.03
C LEU A 100 -8.11 13.36 13.04
N LEU A 101 -8.83 12.23 12.96
CA LEU A 101 -8.55 11.21 11.93
C LEU A 101 -8.91 11.75 10.55
N MET A 102 -7.92 11.93 9.70
CA MET A 102 -8.06 12.59 8.39
C MET A 102 -8.59 11.68 7.29
N GLU A 103 -8.79 10.40 7.53
CA GLU A 103 -9.04 9.39 6.52
C GLU A 103 -7.90 9.32 5.48
N THR A 104 -8.11 8.57 4.38
CA THR A 104 -7.00 8.28 3.46
C THR A 104 -6.59 9.47 2.60
N GLY A 105 -7.55 10.27 2.12
CA GLY A 105 -7.27 11.45 1.28
C GLY A 105 -6.78 12.63 2.09
N GLY A 106 -7.47 12.95 3.20
CA GLY A 106 -7.07 14.03 4.09
C GLY A 106 -5.70 13.78 4.72
N GLY A 107 -5.37 12.53 5.06
CA GLY A 107 -4.05 12.15 5.56
C GLY A 107 -2.93 12.41 4.54
N LEU A 108 -3.15 12.13 3.25
CA LEU A 108 -2.21 12.48 2.18
C LEU A 108 -1.98 13.99 2.08
N VAL A 109 -3.05 14.78 2.15
CA VAL A 109 -2.97 16.25 2.09
C VAL A 109 -2.24 16.81 3.31
N GLN A 110 -2.56 16.33 4.51
CA GLN A 110 -1.89 16.75 5.75
C GLN A 110 -0.39 16.44 5.72
N ALA A 111 0.00 15.30 5.14
CA ALA A 111 1.40 14.88 5.04
C ALA A 111 2.16 15.51 3.87
N ALA A 112 1.52 16.26 2.97
CA ALA A 112 2.09 16.71 1.70
C ALA A 112 3.39 17.51 1.85
N GLU A 113 3.50 18.35 2.90
CA GLU A 113 4.70 19.14 3.19
C GLU A 113 5.86 18.30 3.76
N LEU A 114 5.55 17.13 4.36
CA LEU A 114 6.53 16.19 4.89
C LEU A 114 7.11 15.27 3.80
N ILE A 115 6.43 15.16 2.68
CA ILE A 115 6.83 14.38 1.51
C ILE A 115 7.72 15.24 0.63
N ASP A 116 8.97 14.86 0.42
CA ASP A 116 9.98 15.68 -0.29
C ASP A 116 10.24 15.21 -1.74
N SER A 117 9.49 14.25 -2.25
CA SER A 117 9.57 13.81 -3.65
C SER A 117 8.23 13.98 -4.39
N ASP A 118 8.31 14.15 -5.72
CA ASP A 118 7.18 14.10 -6.63
C ASP A 118 7.66 13.37 -7.91
N PRO A 119 7.09 12.22 -8.22
CA PRO A 119 6.03 11.53 -7.50
C PRO A 119 6.47 10.90 -6.17
N PHE A 120 5.53 10.34 -5.39
CA PHE A 120 5.77 9.61 -4.15
C PHE A 120 4.98 8.32 -4.08
N LEU A 121 5.43 7.37 -3.25
CA LEU A 121 4.68 6.14 -2.95
C LEU A 121 3.70 6.40 -1.80
N ALA A 122 2.49 5.83 -1.87
CA ALA A 122 1.57 5.74 -0.75
C ALA A 122 1.16 4.28 -0.55
N ILE A 123 1.36 3.76 0.67
CA ILE A 123 1.22 2.34 0.98
C ILE A 123 0.38 2.19 2.26
N ASN A 124 -0.66 1.37 2.22
CA ASN A 124 -1.39 1.02 3.43
C ASN A 124 -0.54 0.11 4.31
N SER A 125 -0.45 0.41 5.60
CA SER A 125 0.36 -0.34 6.57
C SER A 125 -0.15 -1.76 6.87
N ASP A 126 -1.35 -2.10 6.39
CA ASP A 126 -1.99 -3.40 6.59
C ASP A 126 -1.86 -4.34 5.38
N ASN A 127 -1.01 -3.98 4.44
CA ASN A 127 -0.72 -4.81 3.29
C ASN A 127 0.26 -5.93 3.60
N TYR A 128 -0.03 -7.09 3.04
CA TYR A 128 0.95 -8.17 2.97
C TYR A 128 1.04 -8.68 1.54
N TRP A 129 2.24 -8.66 0.98
CA TRP A 129 2.50 -9.20 -0.36
C TRP A 129 3.83 -9.95 -0.42
N VAL A 130 3.93 -10.82 -1.39
CA VAL A 130 5.17 -11.48 -1.80
C VAL A 130 5.45 -11.06 -3.23
N ASP A 131 6.67 -10.60 -3.47
CA ASP A 131 7.06 -10.20 -4.82
C ASP A 131 6.95 -11.37 -5.80
N GLY A 132 6.69 -11.03 -7.06
CA GLY A 132 6.79 -11.94 -8.16
C GLY A 132 8.24 -12.10 -8.64
N PRO A 133 8.45 -12.25 -9.95
CA PRO A 133 9.80 -12.28 -10.51
C PRO A 133 10.60 -11.00 -10.30
N ALA A 134 9.90 -9.85 -10.18
CA ALA A 134 10.49 -8.54 -9.93
C ALA A 134 10.04 -7.97 -8.58
N ASP A 135 10.84 -7.05 -8.02
CA ASP A 135 10.44 -6.22 -6.88
C ASP A 135 9.19 -5.42 -7.23
N THR A 136 8.17 -5.48 -6.37
CA THR A 136 6.85 -4.91 -6.62
C THR A 136 6.87 -3.39 -6.74
N LEU A 137 7.65 -2.69 -5.90
CA LEU A 137 7.69 -1.23 -5.91
C LEU A 137 8.51 -0.72 -7.10
N LYS A 138 9.58 -1.40 -7.47
CA LYS A 138 10.34 -1.11 -8.70
C LYS A 138 9.51 -1.37 -9.94
N LEU A 139 8.74 -2.47 -9.97
CA LEU A 139 7.81 -2.75 -11.05
C LEU A 139 6.77 -1.63 -11.19
N LEU A 140 6.19 -1.17 -10.08
CA LEU A 140 5.24 -0.06 -10.08
C LEU A 140 5.91 1.21 -10.64
N ALA A 141 7.10 1.56 -10.14
CA ALA A 141 7.85 2.73 -10.59
C ALA A 141 8.20 2.66 -12.08
N SER A 142 8.50 1.48 -12.63
CA SER A 142 8.80 1.30 -14.06
C SER A 142 7.63 1.61 -15.01
N HIS A 143 6.40 1.62 -14.48
CA HIS A 143 5.20 1.94 -15.25
C HIS A 143 4.79 3.42 -15.13
N TRP A 144 5.47 4.20 -14.30
CA TRP A 144 5.15 5.61 -14.10
C TRP A 144 5.51 6.46 -15.33
N ASP A 145 4.57 7.30 -15.73
CA ASP A 145 4.74 8.30 -16.78
C ASP A 145 4.22 9.64 -16.27
N ASP A 146 5.13 10.53 -15.91
CA ASP A 146 4.80 11.81 -15.25
C ASP A 146 3.96 12.75 -16.13
N GLU A 147 4.09 12.66 -17.45
CA GLU A 147 3.31 13.47 -18.38
C GLU A 147 1.84 13.03 -18.42
N ARG A 148 1.55 11.75 -18.15
CA ARG A 148 0.26 11.14 -18.32
C ARG A 148 -0.46 10.81 -17.02
N MET A 149 0.28 10.64 -15.91
CA MET A 149 -0.26 10.03 -14.68
C MET A 149 -0.25 11.03 -13.52
N ASP A 150 -1.35 11.10 -12.79
CA ASP A 150 -1.41 11.69 -11.46
C ASP A 150 -1.58 10.62 -10.39
N ALA A 151 -2.08 9.43 -10.77
CA ALA A 151 -2.16 8.26 -9.92
C ALA A 151 -1.87 6.98 -10.73
N LEU A 152 -1.03 6.11 -10.17
CA LEU A 152 -0.78 4.76 -10.64
C LEU A 152 -1.05 3.78 -9.50
N LEU A 153 -2.10 2.98 -9.62
CA LEU A 153 -2.55 2.04 -8.60
C LEU A 153 -2.00 0.64 -8.87
N LEU A 154 -1.42 0.00 -7.87
CA LEU A 154 -1.08 -1.41 -7.96
C LEU A 154 -2.35 -2.25 -7.77
N LEU A 155 -2.65 -3.09 -8.72
CA LEU A 155 -3.85 -3.90 -8.79
C LEU A 155 -3.52 -5.39 -8.76
N VAL A 156 -4.42 -6.17 -8.19
CA VAL A 156 -4.39 -7.63 -8.30
C VAL A 156 -5.65 -8.13 -8.99
N PRO A 157 -5.57 -9.11 -9.90
CA PRO A 157 -6.76 -9.74 -10.45
C PRO A 157 -7.66 -10.29 -9.34
N LEU A 158 -8.97 -10.06 -9.39
CA LEU A 158 -9.93 -10.49 -8.37
C LEU A 158 -9.80 -11.99 -8.06
N ALA A 159 -9.57 -12.82 -9.08
CA ALA A 159 -9.36 -14.27 -8.91
C ALA A 159 -8.07 -14.64 -8.15
N ARG A 160 -7.12 -13.71 -8.00
CA ARG A 160 -5.86 -13.89 -7.26
C ARG A 160 -5.80 -13.10 -5.95
N ALA A 161 -6.83 -12.31 -5.65
CA ALA A 161 -6.94 -11.51 -4.43
C ALA A 161 -7.27 -12.43 -3.24
N ARG A 162 -6.24 -12.89 -2.51
CA ARG A 162 -6.39 -13.82 -1.40
C ARG A 162 -7.04 -13.13 -0.20
N ASN A 163 -7.95 -13.85 0.49
CA ASN A 163 -8.75 -13.37 1.63
C ASN A 163 -9.73 -12.22 1.30
N HIS A 164 -9.77 -11.73 0.06
CA HIS A 164 -10.66 -10.66 -0.36
C HIS A 164 -12.07 -11.22 -0.66
N LYS A 165 -13.10 -10.52 -0.15
CA LYS A 165 -14.51 -10.90 -0.32
C LYS A 165 -15.32 -9.90 -1.15
N GLY A 166 -14.65 -8.90 -1.72
CA GLY A 166 -15.29 -7.85 -2.52
C GLY A 166 -15.55 -8.27 -3.96
N MET A 167 -16.24 -7.41 -4.68
CA MET A 167 -16.59 -7.59 -6.10
C MET A 167 -15.56 -6.94 -7.04
N GLY A 168 -14.35 -6.64 -6.56
CA GLY A 168 -13.35 -5.85 -7.28
C GLY A 168 -13.63 -4.35 -7.18
N ASP A 169 -12.71 -3.54 -7.69
CA ASP A 169 -12.74 -2.08 -7.58
C ASP A 169 -12.69 -1.38 -8.93
N PHE A 170 -11.92 -1.94 -9.87
CA PHE A 170 -11.59 -1.28 -11.13
C PHE A 170 -11.67 -2.19 -12.34
N HIS A 171 -12.06 -1.57 -13.47
CA HIS A 171 -11.74 -2.03 -14.81
C HIS A 171 -10.51 -1.28 -15.30
N MET A 172 -9.71 -1.93 -16.15
CA MET A 172 -8.52 -1.36 -16.78
C MET A 172 -8.59 -1.60 -18.28
N ASP A 173 -8.34 -0.57 -19.07
CA ASP A 173 -8.28 -0.69 -20.51
C ASP A 173 -6.89 -1.15 -21.01
N ARG A 174 -6.72 -1.28 -22.34
CA ARG A 174 -5.47 -1.74 -22.95
C ARG A 174 -4.30 -0.77 -22.76
N THR A 175 -4.58 0.48 -22.43
CA THR A 175 -3.58 1.52 -22.19
C THR A 175 -3.22 1.65 -20.71
N GLY A 176 -3.86 0.87 -19.85
CA GLY A 176 -3.68 0.92 -18.40
C GLY A 176 -4.59 1.93 -17.68
N ARG A 177 -5.45 2.67 -18.40
CA ARG A 177 -6.36 3.61 -17.77
C ARG A 177 -7.43 2.90 -16.96
N LEU A 178 -7.75 3.45 -15.79
CA LEU A 178 -8.73 2.89 -14.90
C LEU A 178 -10.11 3.48 -15.07
N ARG A 179 -11.11 2.64 -14.81
CA ARG A 179 -12.50 2.99 -14.66
C ARG A 179 -13.06 2.32 -13.41
N ARG A 180 -13.87 3.03 -12.64
CA ARG A 180 -14.53 2.47 -11.47
C ARG A 180 -15.45 1.31 -11.83
N ARG A 181 -15.56 0.37 -10.90
CA ARG A 181 -16.62 -0.64 -10.90
C ARG A 181 -17.99 0.05 -10.82
N GLU A 182 -18.88 -0.34 -11.68
CA GLU A 182 -20.28 0.07 -11.60
C GLU A 182 -20.97 -0.60 -10.40
N LYS A 183 -21.93 0.11 -9.80
CA LYS A 183 -22.69 -0.41 -8.67
C LYS A 183 -23.34 -1.75 -9.07
N SER A 184 -23.23 -2.76 -8.22
CA SER A 184 -23.79 -4.11 -8.41
C SER A 184 -23.15 -4.95 -9.53
N HIS A 185 -22.07 -4.50 -10.17
CA HIS A 185 -21.29 -5.29 -11.10
C HIS A 185 -19.97 -5.75 -10.50
N VAL A 186 -19.41 -6.82 -11.06
CA VAL A 186 -18.06 -7.30 -10.70
C VAL A 186 -17.03 -6.58 -11.56
N ALA A 187 -15.92 -6.16 -10.95
CA ALA A 187 -14.76 -5.67 -11.67
C ALA A 187 -13.58 -6.66 -11.57
N PRO A 188 -12.75 -6.77 -12.62
CA PRO A 188 -11.69 -7.78 -12.67
C PRO A 188 -10.51 -7.50 -11.75
N PHE A 189 -10.38 -6.27 -11.20
CA PHE A 189 -9.22 -5.88 -10.41
C PHE A 189 -9.60 -5.31 -9.05
N VAL A 190 -8.75 -5.64 -8.05
CA VAL A 190 -8.79 -5.12 -6.68
C VAL A 190 -7.59 -4.21 -6.48
N PHE A 191 -7.79 -3.07 -5.81
CA PHE A 191 -6.71 -2.21 -5.37
C PHE A 191 -5.98 -2.83 -4.19
N THR A 192 -4.68 -2.94 -4.30
CA THR A 192 -3.85 -3.59 -3.28
C THR A 192 -3.54 -2.73 -2.05
N GLY A 193 -3.84 -1.44 -2.08
CA GLY A 193 -3.38 -0.50 -1.05
C GLY A 193 -1.97 0.06 -1.31
N ILE A 194 -1.40 -0.18 -2.50
CA ILE A 194 -0.10 0.34 -2.91
C ILE A 194 -0.30 1.20 -4.15
N GLN A 195 0.23 2.42 -4.15
CA GLN A 195 0.08 3.35 -5.25
C GLN A 195 1.25 4.32 -5.34
N MET A 196 1.44 4.88 -6.51
CA MET A 196 2.35 5.99 -6.79
C MET A 196 1.53 7.20 -7.21
N LEU A 197 1.80 8.34 -6.62
CA LEU A 197 0.99 9.56 -6.77
C LEU A 197 1.87 10.75 -7.09
N SER A 198 1.39 11.63 -7.97
CA SER A 198 1.95 12.98 -8.10
C SER A 198 1.32 13.92 -7.07
N LYS A 199 2.08 14.87 -6.56
CA LYS A 199 1.56 15.98 -5.74
C LYS A 199 0.51 16.83 -6.46
N ARG A 200 0.48 16.80 -7.79
CA ARG A 200 -0.59 17.43 -8.59
C ARG A 200 -1.97 16.91 -8.20
N LEU A 201 -2.07 15.63 -7.86
CA LEU A 201 -3.31 15.00 -7.41
C LEU A 201 -3.87 15.61 -6.12
N LEU A 202 -3.02 16.19 -5.28
CA LEU A 202 -3.41 16.78 -4.00
C LEU A 202 -3.86 18.24 -4.12
N ARG A 203 -3.67 18.86 -5.28
CA ARG A 203 -4.14 20.25 -5.52
C ARG A 203 -5.65 20.30 -5.48
N ASP A 204 -6.18 21.39 -4.93
CA ASP A 204 -7.63 21.63 -4.82
C ASP A 204 -8.40 20.46 -4.16
N ALA A 205 -7.72 19.74 -3.27
CA ALA A 205 -8.35 18.69 -2.48
C ALA A 205 -9.29 19.29 -1.42
N PRO A 206 -10.33 18.55 -0.99
CA PRO A 206 -11.17 18.98 0.11
C PRO A 206 -10.37 19.22 1.40
N GLU A 207 -10.84 20.16 2.22
CA GLU A 207 -10.30 20.32 3.57
C GLU A 207 -10.85 19.26 4.55
N GLY A 208 -10.05 18.89 5.54
CA GLY A 208 -10.45 17.95 6.59
C GLY A 208 -10.47 16.49 6.15
N PRO A 209 -11.25 15.64 6.85
CA PRO A 209 -11.28 14.20 6.60
C PRO A 209 -12.02 13.85 5.30
N PHE A 210 -11.36 13.14 4.40
CA PHE A 210 -11.98 12.59 3.20
C PHE A 210 -11.20 11.36 2.67
N SER A 211 -11.90 10.53 1.89
CA SER A 211 -11.32 9.35 1.25
C SER A 211 -10.53 9.69 -0.01
N THR A 212 -9.39 9.06 -0.23
CA THR A 212 -8.60 9.12 -1.48
C THR A 212 -9.45 8.84 -2.74
N ASN A 213 -10.58 8.16 -2.57
CA ASN A 213 -11.52 7.92 -3.67
C ASN A 213 -11.95 9.21 -4.41
N ILE A 214 -12.04 10.34 -3.72
CA ILE A 214 -12.39 11.63 -4.32
C ILE A 214 -11.30 12.05 -5.31
N LEU A 215 -10.04 11.94 -4.92
CA LEU A 215 -8.89 12.27 -5.77
C LEU A 215 -8.79 11.34 -6.98
N TRP A 216 -8.96 10.03 -6.76
CA TRP A 216 -8.95 9.06 -7.86
C TRP A 216 -10.10 9.30 -8.84
N ASN A 217 -11.31 9.64 -8.38
CA ASN A 217 -12.44 9.91 -9.28
C ASN A 217 -12.12 11.07 -10.22
N ARG A 218 -11.54 12.17 -9.68
CA ARG A 218 -11.08 13.30 -10.50
C ARG A 218 -10.03 12.87 -11.51
N ALA A 219 -8.98 12.16 -11.08
CA ALA A 219 -7.94 11.66 -11.99
C ALA A 219 -8.48 10.67 -13.05
N ILE A 220 -9.51 9.88 -12.73
CA ILE A 220 -10.18 8.98 -13.69
C ILE A 220 -10.95 9.81 -14.74
N GLU A 221 -11.70 10.82 -14.32
CA GLU A 221 -12.45 11.73 -15.21
C GLU A 221 -11.50 12.46 -16.18
N GLU A 222 -10.31 12.85 -15.69
CA GLU A 222 -9.25 13.49 -16.47
C GLU A 222 -8.42 12.52 -17.31
N GLY A 223 -8.67 11.19 -17.19
CA GLY A 223 -7.91 10.15 -17.89
C GLY A 223 -6.46 10.00 -17.39
N ARG A 224 -6.16 10.42 -16.14
CA ARG A 224 -4.83 10.47 -15.52
C ARG A 224 -4.65 9.46 -14.37
N CYS A 225 -5.60 8.53 -14.18
CA CYS A 225 -5.50 7.42 -13.23
C CYS A 225 -5.26 6.11 -13.97
N PHE A 226 -4.16 5.43 -13.63
CA PHE A 226 -3.72 4.21 -14.31
C PHE A 226 -3.53 3.07 -13.31
N GLY A 227 -3.42 1.84 -13.82
CA GLY A 227 -3.16 0.64 -13.05
C GLY A 227 -1.97 -0.14 -13.57
N ALA A 228 -1.23 -0.75 -12.64
CA ALA A 228 -0.23 -1.78 -12.90
C ALA A 228 -0.64 -3.08 -12.19
N VAL A 229 -0.40 -4.24 -12.81
CA VAL A 229 -0.82 -5.53 -12.26
C VAL A 229 0.30 -6.14 -11.42
N HIS A 230 0.00 -6.44 -10.16
CA HIS A 230 0.91 -7.16 -9.27
C HIS A 230 1.15 -8.59 -9.77
N GLN A 231 2.41 -8.98 -9.83
CA GLN A 231 2.82 -10.27 -10.39
C GLN A 231 3.02 -11.37 -9.35
N GLY A 232 3.11 -11.00 -8.07
CA GLY A 232 3.32 -11.92 -6.96
C GLY A 232 2.02 -12.34 -6.24
N LEU A 233 2.13 -12.60 -4.93
CA LEU A 233 1.00 -12.90 -4.07
C LEU A 233 0.60 -11.65 -3.28
N TRP A 234 -0.68 -11.44 -3.13
CA TRP A 234 -1.24 -10.37 -2.31
C TRP A 234 -2.35 -10.91 -1.42
N PHE A 235 -2.41 -10.44 -0.17
CA PHE A 235 -3.33 -10.89 0.85
C PHE A 235 -4.04 -9.69 1.50
N ASP A 236 -5.37 -9.73 1.55
CA ASP A 236 -6.16 -8.80 2.36
C ASP A 236 -6.11 -9.27 3.83
N VAL A 237 -5.28 -8.62 4.65
CA VAL A 237 -5.15 -8.92 6.08
C VAL A 237 -6.07 -7.99 6.89
N GLY A 238 -7.36 -8.05 6.59
CA GLY A 238 -8.36 -7.16 7.18
C GLY A 238 -9.11 -7.72 8.39
N THR A 239 -8.91 -8.99 8.75
CA THR A 239 -9.61 -9.68 9.86
C THR A 239 -8.68 -10.65 10.58
N PRO A 240 -8.97 -11.05 11.85
CA PRO A 240 -8.14 -12.02 12.57
C PRO A 240 -7.97 -13.35 11.84
N GLY A 241 -9.05 -13.87 11.23
CA GLY A 241 -8.97 -15.12 10.46
C GLY A 241 -8.10 -15.02 9.21
N ALA A 242 -7.95 -13.82 8.62
CA ALA A 242 -7.10 -13.61 7.47
C ALA A 242 -5.60 -13.77 7.81
N ILE A 243 -5.18 -13.55 9.05
CA ILE A 243 -3.81 -13.76 9.51
C ILE A 243 -3.45 -15.25 9.34
N GLN A 244 -4.24 -16.13 9.95
CA GLN A 244 -4.02 -17.57 9.89
C GLN A 244 -4.03 -18.11 8.47
N MET A 245 -4.98 -17.63 7.64
CA MET A 245 -5.06 -18.01 6.23
C MET A 245 -3.84 -17.55 5.43
N THR A 246 -3.29 -16.36 5.76
CA THR A 246 -2.09 -15.82 5.12
C THR A 246 -0.88 -16.67 5.50
N GLU A 247 -0.69 -16.95 6.80
CA GLU A 247 0.44 -17.73 7.30
C GLU A 247 0.43 -19.17 6.76
N ALA A 248 -0.73 -19.81 6.71
CA ALA A 248 -0.87 -21.14 6.08
C ALA A 248 -0.48 -21.11 4.60
N ALA A 249 -0.98 -20.12 3.85
CA ALA A 249 -0.65 -19.99 2.42
C ALA A 249 0.83 -19.67 2.14
N LEU A 250 1.55 -19.08 3.10
CA LEU A 250 2.99 -18.83 2.99
C LEU A 250 3.85 -20.08 3.27
N GLN A 251 3.32 -21.03 4.06
CA GLN A 251 3.99 -22.31 4.30
C GLN A 251 3.92 -23.24 3.08
N ASP A 252 2.87 -23.08 2.25
CA ASP A 252 2.63 -23.88 1.06
C ASP A 252 3.27 -23.29 -0.22
N ALA A 253 3.90 -22.11 -0.15
CA ALA A 253 4.47 -21.39 -1.31
C ALA A 253 6.00 -21.52 -1.39
#